data_6b4dfe08dd4aec01dc901ede71897a4b
#
_entry.id   6b4dfe08dd4aec01dc901ede71897a4b
#
_cell.length_a   1.000
_cell.length_b   1.000
_cell.length_c   1.000
_cell.angle_alpha   90.00
_cell.angle_beta   90.00
_cell.angle_gamma   90.00
#
_symmetry.space_group_name_H-M   'P 1'
#
loop_
_entity.id
_entity.type
_entity.pdbx_description
1 polymer ?
#
loop_
_entity_poly.entity_id
_entity_poly.type
_entity_poly.pdbx_seq_one_letter_code
_entity_poly.pdbx_strand_id
1 'polypeptide(L)'
;MMKNNNPSFIKRSIVSVTIGILSTALLLSGCQQNPETEATNEIETTEVATVNAPVAMNEATTISAADQQVMSQPITILALGDSLTEGLGVDPEDNYPAQLEAKLKQMGYTNVDVVNSGLSGETSTGLVNRLDWVSQTEPDITILTIGANDAIRGLDVATVEKNIRTAVKHLQDNGSEVILGGMQIYDNLGNDYVKSFSAIYPRIAKDMNLKMIPFFLDGVGGKAELNQADAIHPTKEGYTIIVDNNILPVLKPEVDRMLQSMQANSLTPVETPTTETAQ
;
A
#
# COMPACT_ATOMS: atom_id res chain seq x y z
N MET A 1 -18.18 -22.34 60.02
CA MET A 1 -17.77 -20.97 60.45
C MET A 1 -17.61 -20.14 59.17
N MET A 2 -18.62 -19.27 58.96
CA MET A 2 -18.66 -18.35 57.81
C MET A 2 -17.79 -17.12 58.12
N LYS A 3 -17.03 -16.63 57.16
CA LYS A 3 -16.54 -15.26 57.13
C LYS A 3 -16.77 -14.66 55.75
N ASN A 4 -17.75 -13.74 55.74
CA ASN A 4 -17.99 -12.76 54.70
C ASN A 4 -16.81 -11.78 54.59
N ASN A 5 -16.40 -11.44 53.38
CA ASN A 5 -15.69 -10.20 53.11
C ASN A 5 -16.27 -9.53 51.88
N ASN A 6 -16.77 -8.33 52.09
CA ASN A 6 -17.48 -7.40 51.23
C ASN A 6 -16.47 -6.63 50.35
N PRO A 7 -16.74 -6.35 49.07
CA PRO A 7 -15.90 -5.49 48.26
C PRO A 7 -16.26 -4.01 48.44
N SER A 8 -15.23 -3.21 48.65
CA SER A 8 -15.23 -1.75 48.80
C SER A 8 -15.55 -1.06 47.48
N PHE A 9 -16.56 -0.22 47.46
CA PHE A 9 -16.91 0.69 46.39
C PHE A 9 -15.95 1.88 46.34
N ILE A 10 -15.21 2.04 45.22
CA ILE A 10 -14.43 3.25 44.92
C ILE A 10 -15.33 4.23 44.18
N LYS A 11 -15.62 5.36 44.80
CA LYS A 11 -16.34 6.50 44.22
C LYS A 11 -15.43 7.21 43.18
N ARG A 12 -15.88 7.29 41.94
CA ARG A 12 -15.32 8.15 40.91
C ARG A 12 -15.80 9.58 41.08
N SER A 13 -14.90 10.51 41.35
CA SER A 13 -15.16 11.95 41.29
C SER A 13 -15.16 12.44 39.87
N ILE A 14 -16.24 13.04 39.42
CA ILE A 14 -16.39 13.74 38.16
C ILE A 14 -15.92 15.19 38.38
N VAL A 15 -14.87 15.62 37.73
CA VAL A 15 -14.46 17.02 37.69
C VAL A 15 -15.00 17.63 36.42
N SER A 16 -16.00 18.50 36.56
CA SER A 16 -16.54 19.34 35.48
C SER A 16 -15.62 20.56 35.31
N VAL A 17 -15.04 20.73 34.15
CA VAL A 17 -14.33 21.95 33.73
C VAL A 17 -15.27 22.75 32.82
N THR A 18 -15.76 23.88 33.32
CA THR A 18 -16.46 24.88 32.54
C THR A 18 -15.47 25.82 31.89
N ILE A 19 -15.46 25.87 30.57
CA ILE A 19 -14.69 26.84 29.79
C ILE A 19 -15.62 27.99 29.42
N GLY A 20 -15.29 29.17 29.93
CA GLY A 20 -15.96 30.42 29.63
C GLY A 20 -15.55 30.98 28.26
N ILE A 21 -16.57 31.39 27.51
CA ILE A 21 -16.43 32.09 26.23
C ILE A 21 -16.21 33.59 26.56
N LEU A 22 -15.13 34.16 26.03
CA LEU A 22 -14.91 35.61 26.01
C LEU A 22 -14.85 36.09 24.56
N SER A 23 -15.94 36.73 24.13
CA SER A 23 -16.06 37.43 22.87
C SER A 23 -15.43 38.81 23.00
N THR A 24 -14.54 39.20 22.08
CA THR A 24 -14.22 40.62 21.80
C THR A 24 -14.18 40.83 20.30
N ALA A 25 -15.19 41.58 19.86
CA ALA A 25 -15.24 42.18 18.54
C ALA A 25 -14.43 43.48 18.55
N LEU A 26 -13.62 43.71 17.51
CA LEU A 26 -13.17 45.05 17.16
C LEU A 26 -13.19 45.20 15.63
N LEU A 27 -14.12 46.09 15.22
CA LEU A 27 -14.20 46.68 13.87
C LEU A 27 -13.18 47.81 13.74
N LEU A 28 -12.46 47.89 12.64
CA LEU A 28 -12.04 49.17 12.10
C LEU A 28 -11.76 49.09 10.58
N SER A 29 -12.53 49.91 9.87
CA SER A 29 -12.45 50.25 8.45
C SER A 29 -11.12 50.88 8.06
N GLY A 30 -10.75 50.69 6.82
CA GLY A 30 -9.73 51.50 6.15
C GLY A 30 -9.71 51.24 4.64
N CYS A 31 -10.49 52.03 3.90
CA CYS A 31 -10.37 52.15 2.45
C CYS A 31 -9.10 52.95 2.11
N GLN A 32 -8.35 52.51 1.10
CA GLN A 32 -7.56 53.44 0.31
C GLN A 32 -7.43 52.96 -1.14
N GLN A 33 -7.68 53.95 -2.02
CA GLN A 33 -7.90 53.84 -3.46
C GLN A 33 -6.59 53.72 -4.25
N ASN A 34 -6.77 53.18 -5.44
CA ASN A 34 -5.90 53.11 -6.61
C ASN A 34 -5.38 54.49 -7.08
N PRO A 35 -4.30 54.55 -7.87
CA PRO A 35 -4.52 55.10 -9.20
C PRO A 35 -3.94 54.23 -10.34
N GLU A 36 -4.73 54.22 -11.40
CA GLU A 36 -4.44 53.78 -12.74
C GLU A 36 -3.22 54.49 -13.34
N THR A 37 -2.45 53.76 -14.10
CA THR A 37 -1.57 54.34 -15.12
C THR A 37 -1.74 53.49 -16.39
N GLU A 38 -2.43 54.09 -17.37
CA GLU A 38 -2.45 53.66 -18.75
C GLU A 38 -1.04 53.78 -19.36
N ALA A 39 -0.61 52.73 -20.06
CA ALA A 39 0.43 52.84 -21.06
C ALA A 39 0.03 52.02 -22.28
N THR A 40 -0.37 52.71 -23.30
CA THR A 40 -0.47 52.29 -24.69
C THR A 40 0.88 51.79 -25.19
N ASN A 41 0.94 50.59 -25.83
CA ASN A 41 1.98 50.35 -26.81
C ASN A 41 1.53 49.37 -27.91
N GLU A 42 1.69 49.83 -29.06
CA GLU A 42 1.77 49.42 -30.44
C GLU A 42 1.86 47.91 -30.71
N ILE A 43 1.01 47.53 -31.68
CA ILE A 43 0.96 46.21 -32.32
C ILE A 43 2.08 46.18 -33.36
N GLU A 44 3.07 45.37 -33.13
CA GLU A 44 4.02 44.94 -34.14
C GLU A 44 3.61 43.58 -34.66
N THR A 45 3.11 43.52 -35.90
CA THR A 45 2.77 42.32 -36.65
C THR A 45 4.05 41.65 -37.11
N THR A 46 4.41 40.56 -36.45
CA THR A 46 5.41 39.62 -36.98
C THR A 46 4.73 38.39 -37.57
N GLU A 47 4.92 38.18 -38.87
CA GLU A 47 4.50 37.02 -39.60
C GLU A 47 4.99 35.74 -38.93
N VAL A 48 4.09 34.89 -38.49
CA VAL A 48 4.41 33.53 -38.01
C VAL A 48 4.29 32.57 -39.18
N ALA A 49 5.42 32.10 -39.65
CA ALA A 49 5.52 30.99 -40.60
C ALA A 49 4.86 29.76 -40.00
N THR A 50 3.81 29.27 -40.62
CA THR A 50 3.16 27.99 -40.34
C THR A 50 4.10 26.85 -40.71
N VAL A 51 4.78 26.29 -39.73
CA VAL A 51 5.43 25.00 -39.86
C VAL A 51 4.44 23.92 -39.43
N ASN A 52 3.75 23.33 -40.40
CA ASN A 52 3.01 22.11 -40.22
C ASN A 52 3.98 20.96 -40.04
N ALA A 53 4.37 20.66 -38.81
CA ALA A 53 4.90 19.35 -38.45
C ALA A 53 3.73 18.41 -38.19
N PRO A 54 3.66 17.21 -38.79
CA PRO A 54 2.64 16.23 -38.42
C PRO A 54 2.91 15.80 -36.98
N VAL A 55 1.95 16.08 -36.10
CA VAL A 55 1.89 15.47 -34.78
C VAL A 55 1.75 13.97 -35.04
N ALA A 56 2.79 13.21 -34.71
CA ALA A 56 2.74 11.77 -34.67
C ALA A 56 1.62 11.40 -33.72
N MET A 57 0.50 10.93 -34.27
CA MET A 57 -0.56 10.27 -33.49
C MET A 57 0.12 9.09 -32.79
N ASN A 58 0.11 9.14 -31.46
CA ASN A 58 0.50 8.04 -30.63
C ASN A 58 -0.32 6.82 -31.08
N GLU A 59 0.33 5.84 -31.69
CA GLU A 59 -0.30 4.57 -32.02
C GLU A 59 -0.82 4.00 -30.72
N ALA A 60 -2.13 4.05 -30.53
CA ALA A 60 -2.79 3.28 -29.49
C ALA A 60 -2.45 1.82 -29.80
N THR A 61 -1.57 1.23 -29.02
CA THR A 61 -1.20 -0.18 -29.11
C THR A 61 -2.48 -0.96 -28.89
N THR A 62 -3.09 -1.46 -29.97
CA THR A 62 -4.27 -2.30 -29.92
C THR A 62 -3.87 -3.61 -29.26
N ILE A 63 -4.29 -3.81 -28.01
CA ILE A 63 -4.11 -5.07 -27.29
C ILE A 63 -4.77 -6.18 -28.09
N SER A 64 -4.06 -7.27 -28.37
CA SER A 64 -4.61 -8.39 -29.15
C SER A 64 -5.75 -9.07 -28.38
N ALA A 65 -6.67 -9.75 -29.08
CA ALA A 65 -7.74 -10.52 -28.45
C ALA A 65 -7.18 -11.63 -27.53
N ALA A 66 -6.01 -12.19 -27.86
CA ALA A 66 -5.32 -13.17 -27.01
C ALA A 66 -4.80 -12.53 -25.72
N ASP A 67 -4.21 -11.34 -25.81
CA ASP A 67 -3.73 -10.62 -24.62
C ASP A 67 -4.88 -10.18 -23.73
N GLN A 68 -6.01 -9.76 -24.31
CA GLN A 68 -7.24 -9.44 -23.56
C GLN A 68 -7.78 -10.65 -22.81
N GLN A 69 -7.76 -11.85 -23.42
CA GLN A 69 -8.19 -13.08 -22.77
C GLN A 69 -7.26 -13.47 -21.62
N VAL A 70 -5.96 -13.29 -21.77
CA VAL A 70 -4.97 -13.51 -20.69
C VAL A 70 -5.23 -12.55 -19.53
N MET A 71 -5.38 -11.27 -19.81
CA MET A 71 -5.61 -10.22 -18.80
C MET A 71 -6.95 -10.34 -18.06
N SER A 72 -7.88 -11.18 -18.56
CA SER A 72 -9.16 -11.46 -17.92
C SER A 72 -9.14 -12.67 -16.97
N GLN A 73 -8.00 -13.37 -16.84
CA GLN A 73 -7.89 -14.46 -15.87
C GLN A 73 -7.97 -13.93 -14.44
N PRO A 74 -8.64 -14.68 -13.54
CA PRO A 74 -8.74 -14.25 -12.14
C PRO A 74 -7.35 -14.28 -11.48
N ILE A 75 -7.04 -13.23 -10.74
CA ILE A 75 -5.87 -13.13 -9.84
C ILE A 75 -6.32 -12.49 -8.55
N THR A 76 -6.03 -13.16 -7.44
CA THR A 76 -6.25 -12.63 -6.10
C THR A 76 -4.94 -12.13 -5.51
N ILE A 77 -4.89 -10.83 -5.20
CA ILE A 77 -3.76 -10.18 -4.54
C ILE A 77 -4.15 -9.86 -3.11
N LEU A 78 -3.44 -10.42 -2.14
CA LEU A 78 -3.63 -10.10 -0.73
C LEU A 78 -2.71 -8.95 -0.32
N ALA A 79 -3.29 -7.84 0.09
CA ALA A 79 -2.58 -6.77 0.76
C ALA A 79 -2.61 -7.05 2.27
N LEU A 80 -1.49 -7.53 2.82
CA LEU A 80 -1.36 -7.99 4.20
C LEU A 80 -0.43 -7.08 4.99
N GLY A 81 -0.91 -6.52 6.11
CA GLY A 81 -0.09 -5.61 6.90
C GLY A 81 -0.83 -4.92 8.04
N ASP A 82 -0.30 -3.78 8.43
CA ASP A 82 -0.79 -2.96 9.54
C ASP A 82 -1.68 -1.78 9.09
N SER A 83 -1.64 -0.64 9.79
CA SER A 83 -2.41 0.56 9.47
C SER A 83 -2.09 1.16 8.10
N LEU A 84 -0.87 0.97 7.58
CA LEU A 84 -0.49 1.42 6.24
C LEU A 84 -1.24 0.64 5.16
N THR A 85 -1.56 -0.63 5.43
CA THR A 85 -2.34 -1.48 4.53
C THR A 85 -3.84 -1.25 4.70
N GLU A 86 -4.32 -1.16 5.95
CA GLU A 86 -5.72 -0.87 6.25
C GLU A 86 -6.19 0.44 5.61
N GLY A 87 -5.32 1.45 5.57
CA GLY A 87 -5.64 2.80 5.11
C GLY A 87 -6.18 3.67 6.22
N LEU A 88 -5.55 3.59 7.42
CA LEU A 88 -5.98 4.39 8.57
C LEU A 88 -6.05 5.87 8.23
N GLY A 89 -7.23 6.48 8.44
CA GLY A 89 -7.46 7.91 8.29
C GLY A 89 -7.74 8.41 6.87
N VAL A 90 -7.86 7.50 5.88
CA VAL A 90 -8.38 7.83 4.54
C VAL A 90 -9.68 7.06 4.27
N ASP A 91 -10.43 7.50 3.27
CA ASP A 91 -11.62 6.78 2.83
C ASP A 91 -11.25 5.40 2.25
N PRO A 92 -12.16 4.41 2.29
CA PRO A 92 -11.86 3.05 1.84
C PRO A 92 -11.36 2.95 0.39
N GLU A 93 -11.82 3.81 -0.49
CA GLU A 93 -11.38 3.89 -1.90
C GLU A 93 -10.01 4.57 -2.08
N ASP A 94 -9.52 5.26 -1.06
CA ASP A 94 -8.29 6.06 -1.11
C ASP A 94 -7.07 5.35 -0.51
N ASN A 95 -7.25 4.17 0.12
CA ASN A 95 -6.15 3.34 0.59
C ASN A 95 -5.39 2.68 -0.58
N TYR A 96 -4.15 2.20 -0.35
CA TYR A 96 -3.38 1.64 -1.45
C TYR A 96 -3.97 0.37 -2.06
N PRO A 97 -4.60 -0.57 -1.33
CA PRO A 97 -5.19 -1.75 -1.95
C PRO A 97 -6.29 -1.41 -2.95
N ALA A 98 -7.19 -0.49 -2.60
CA ALA A 98 -8.26 -0.04 -3.49
C ALA A 98 -7.72 0.73 -4.71
N GLN A 99 -6.76 1.63 -4.50
CA GLN A 99 -6.11 2.34 -5.60
C GLN A 99 -5.34 1.39 -6.53
N LEU A 100 -4.67 0.39 -5.97
CA LEU A 100 -3.95 -0.63 -6.74
C LEU A 100 -4.90 -1.44 -7.62
N GLU A 101 -6.02 -1.90 -7.08
CA GLU A 101 -7.03 -2.62 -7.83
C GLU A 101 -7.59 -1.78 -8.98
N ALA A 102 -7.98 -0.54 -8.68
CA ALA A 102 -8.48 0.40 -9.69
C ALA A 102 -7.45 0.62 -10.80
N LYS A 103 -6.18 0.78 -10.44
CA LYS A 103 -5.09 1.00 -11.40
C LYS A 103 -4.84 -0.22 -12.28
N LEU A 104 -4.79 -1.42 -11.70
CA LEU A 104 -4.64 -2.67 -12.45
C LEU A 104 -5.80 -2.86 -13.43
N LYS A 105 -7.04 -2.61 -13.00
CA LYS A 105 -8.23 -2.66 -13.89
C LYS A 105 -8.14 -1.65 -15.02
N GLN A 106 -7.67 -0.42 -14.76
CA GLN A 106 -7.41 0.59 -15.80
C GLN A 106 -6.32 0.16 -16.79
N MET A 107 -5.35 -0.63 -16.36
CA MET A 107 -4.29 -1.20 -17.21
C MET A 107 -4.75 -2.40 -18.02
N GLY A 108 -5.99 -2.87 -17.81
CA GLY A 108 -6.62 -3.96 -18.59
C GLY A 108 -6.69 -5.30 -17.84
N TYR A 109 -6.20 -5.42 -16.61
CA TYR A 109 -6.36 -6.63 -15.77
C TYR A 109 -7.78 -6.66 -15.21
N THR A 110 -8.73 -7.13 -16.02
CA THR A 110 -10.17 -6.94 -15.74
C THR A 110 -10.71 -7.80 -14.62
N ASN A 111 -10.04 -8.90 -14.29
CA ASN A 111 -10.46 -9.86 -13.26
C ASN A 111 -9.43 -10.00 -12.12
N VAL A 112 -8.84 -8.87 -11.74
CA VAL A 112 -8.00 -8.77 -10.55
C VAL A 112 -8.85 -8.37 -9.35
N ASP A 113 -8.59 -9.01 -8.20
CA ASP A 113 -9.16 -8.67 -6.90
C ASP A 113 -8.02 -8.37 -5.92
N VAL A 114 -8.07 -7.22 -5.25
CA VAL A 114 -7.07 -6.83 -4.25
C VAL A 114 -7.72 -6.80 -2.86
N VAL A 115 -7.51 -7.86 -2.12
CA VAL A 115 -8.09 -8.04 -0.78
C VAL A 115 -7.29 -7.26 0.25
N ASN A 116 -7.90 -6.27 0.89
CA ASN A 116 -7.30 -5.54 2.01
C ASN A 116 -7.39 -6.36 3.30
N SER A 117 -6.25 -6.80 3.82
CA SER A 117 -6.09 -7.49 5.10
C SER A 117 -5.12 -6.71 6.02
N GLY A 118 -5.25 -5.39 6.04
CA GLY A 118 -4.58 -4.51 6.99
C GLY A 118 -5.27 -4.52 8.35
N LEU A 119 -4.49 -4.39 9.42
CA LEU A 119 -5.00 -4.26 10.79
C LEU A 119 -4.19 -3.23 11.57
N SER A 120 -4.80 -2.09 11.87
CA SER A 120 -4.14 -0.99 12.56
C SER A 120 -3.52 -1.41 13.89
N GLY A 121 -2.28 -0.99 14.11
CA GLY A 121 -1.52 -1.30 15.32
C GLY A 121 -0.94 -2.71 15.34
N GLU A 122 -1.10 -3.50 14.29
CA GLU A 122 -0.62 -4.88 14.25
C GLU A 122 0.91 -4.95 14.27
N THR A 123 1.44 -5.85 15.07
CA THR A 123 2.85 -6.23 15.11
C THR A 123 3.08 -7.51 14.33
N SER A 124 4.34 -7.82 14.04
CA SER A 124 4.72 -9.08 13.40
C SER A 124 4.22 -10.32 14.18
N THR A 125 4.16 -10.23 15.52
CA THR A 125 3.59 -11.29 16.38
C THR A 125 2.07 -11.40 16.20
N GLY A 126 1.35 -10.29 16.11
CA GLY A 126 -0.09 -10.26 15.84
C GLY A 126 -0.40 -10.92 14.50
N LEU A 127 0.35 -10.55 13.47
CA LEU A 127 0.23 -11.13 12.13
C LEU A 127 0.38 -12.65 12.13
N VAL A 128 1.43 -13.19 12.78
CA VAL A 128 1.65 -14.64 12.88
C VAL A 128 0.45 -15.37 13.47
N ASN A 129 -0.24 -14.77 14.44
CA ASN A 129 -1.39 -15.38 15.09
C ASN A 129 -2.66 -15.50 14.20
N ARG A 130 -2.71 -14.77 13.07
CA ARG A 130 -3.87 -14.82 12.14
C ARG A 130 -3.54 -15.37 10.75
N LEU A 131 -2.37 -15.93 10.55
CA LEU A 131 -1.95 -16.45 9.24
C LEU A 131 -2.90 -17.51 8.68
N ASP A 132 -3.36 -18.45 9.51
CA ASP A 132 -4.32 -19.47 9.09
C ASP A 132 -5.65 -18.87 8.61
N TRP A 133 -6.06 -17.75 9.19
CA TRP A 133 -7.27 -17.05 8.78
C TRP A 133 -7.07 -16.31 7.45
N VAL A 134 -5.97 -15.58 7.30
CA VAL A 134 -5.72 -14.81 6.06
C VAL A 134 -5.44 -15.73 4.87
N SER A 135 -4.89 -16.91 5.09
CA SER A 135 -4.63 -17.91 4.05
C SER A 135 -5.90 -18.52 3.44
N GLN A 136 -7.06 -18.38 4.12
CA GLN A 136 -8.35 -18.77 3.55
C GLN A 136 -8.77 -17.93 2.33
N THR A 137 -8.11 -16.81 2.10
CA THR A 137 -8.27 -16.01 0.89
C THR A 137 -7.69 -16.69 -0.35
N GLU A 138 -6.81 -17.71 -0.16
CA GLU A 138 -6.10 -18.42 -1.22
C GLU A 138 -5.44 -17.47 -2.25
N PRO A 139 -4.62 -16.50 -1.78
CA PRO A 139 -4.08 -15.48 -2.65
C PRO A 139 -3.01 -16.03 -3.59
N ASP A 140 -3.05 -15.61 -4.86
CA ASP A 140 -1.99 -15.88 -5.83
C ASP A 140 -0.71 -15.10 -5.49
N ILE A 141 -0.88 -13.83 -5.09
CA ILE A 141 0.22 -12.93 -4.70
C ILE A 141 -0.12 -12.28 -3.37
N THR A 142 0.86 -12.19 -2.45
CA THR A 142 0.73 -11.41 -1.22
C THR A 142 1.75 -10.28 -1.18
N ILE A 143 1.28 -9.04 -1.01
CA ILE A 143 2.10 -7.89 -0.65
C ILE A 143 2.13 -7.82 0.87
N LEU A 144 3.28 -8.13 1.47
CA LEU A 144 3.45 -8.17 2.93
C LEU A 144 4.17 -6.91 3.41
N THR A 145 3.48 -6.07 4.19
CA THR A 145 4.04 -4.85 4.80
C THR A 145 3.78 -4.87 6.30
N ILE A 146 4.79 -5.19 7.09
CA ILE A 146 4.66 -5.34 8.54
C ILE A 146 5.97 -4.97 9.24
N GLY A 147 5.89 -4.58 10.51
CA GLY A 147 7.04 -4.35 11.38
C GLY A 147 7.19 -2.92 11.88
N ALA A 148 6.51 -1.94 11.29
CA ALA A 148 6.55 -0.56 11.77
C ALA A 148 6.11 -0.45 13.24
N ASN A 149 5.03 -1.13 13.62
CA ASN A 149 4.55 -1.17 15.00
C ASN A 149 5.49 -1.89 15.97
N ASP A 150 6.21 -2.90 15.50
CA ASP A 150 7.26 -3.57 16.27
C ASP A 150 8.38 -2.58 16.60
N ALA A 151 8.83 -1.85 15.59
CA ALA A 151 9.89 -0.86 15.76
C ALA A 151 9.46 0.31 16.67
N ILE A 152 8.28 0.89 16.46
CA ILE A 152 7.74 1.97 17.32
C ILE A 152 7.69 1.54 18.78
N ARG A 153 7.44 0.26 19.06
CA ARG A 153 7.38 -0.32 20.41
C ARG A 153 8.74 -0.81 20.90
N GLY A 154 9.80 -0.67 20.10
CA GLY A 154 11.16 -1.11 20.47
C GLY A 154 11.30 -2.63 20.66
N LEU A 155 10.52 -3.43 19.90
CA LEU A 155 10.59 -4.88 19.99
C LEU A 155 11.93 -5.40 19.47
N ASP A 156 12.35 -6.55 19.98
CA ASP A 156 13.60 -7.19 19.58
C ASP A 156 13.62 -7.51 18.08
N VAL A 157 14.64 -7.01 17.37
CA VAL A 157 14.78 -7.13 15.92
C VAL A 157 14.85 -8.59 15.45
N ALA A 158 15.48 -9.48 16.22
CA ALA A 158 15.57 -10.89 15.88
C ALA A 158 14.19 -11.58 15.96
N THR A 159 13.33 -11.14 16.89
CA THR A 159 11.95 -11.61 17.00
C THR A 159 11.13 -11.13 15.81
N VAL A 160 11.27 -9.86 15.40
CA VAL A 160 10.59 -9.32 14.22
C VAL A 160 11.00 -10.08 12.97
N GLU A 161 12.30 -10.30 12.75
CA GLU A 161 12.82 -11.06 11.62
C GLU A 161 12.25 -12.48 11.59
N LYS A 162 12.27 -13.19 12.73
CA LYS A 162 11.71 -14.53 12.85
C LYS A 162 10.23 -14.57 12.47
N ASN A 163 9.45 -13.62 12.96
CA ASN A 163 8.01 -13.56 12.68
C ASN A 163 7.74 -13.29 11.20
N ILE A 164 8.46 -12.35 10.57
CA ILE A 164 8.33 -12.07 9.13
C ILE A 164 8.69 -13.32 8.31
N ARG A 165 9.79 -14.02 8.64
CA ARG A 165 10.17 -15.29 7.98
C ARG A 165 9.10 -16.36 8.15
N THR A 166 8.49 -16.44 9.34
CA THR A 166 7.37 -17.37 9.61
C THR A 166 6.17 -17.03 8.72
N ALA A 167 5.79 -15.75 8.62
CA ALA A 167 4.69 -15.31 7.77
C ALA A 167 4.96 -15.61 6.30
N VAL A 168 6.14 -15.24 5.79
CA VAL A 168 6.54 -15.53 4.41
C VAL A 168 6.47 -17.01 4.10
N LYS A 169 7.08 -17.85 4.96
CA LYS A 169 7.05 -19.30 4.76
C LYS A 169 5.64 -19.85 4.73
N HIS A 170 4.79 -19.42 5.66
CA HIS A 170 3.39 -19.85 5.72
C HIS A 170 2.63 -19.51 4.44
N LEU A 171 2.78 -18.28 3.94
CA LEU A 171 2.14 -17.81 2.70
C LEU A 171 2.63 -18.61 1.49
N GLN A 172 3.95 -18.85 1.38
CA GLN A 172 4.53 -19.64 0.31
C GLN A 172 4.09 -21.11 0.37
N ASP A 173 4.02 -21.70 1.57
CA ASP A 173 3.55 -23.09 1.76
C ASP A 173 2.06 -23.25 1.35
N ASN A 174 1.28 -22.15 1.38
CA ASN A 174 -0.11 -22.09 0.92
C ASN A 174 -0.24 -21.59 -0.54
N GLY A 175 0.85 -21.56 -1.30
CA GLY A 175 0.82 -21.29 -2.74
C GLY A 175 0.92 -19.83 -3.16
N SER A 176 1.00 -18.88 -2.22
CA SER A 176 1.11 -17.47 -2.55
C SER A 176 2.54 -17.05 -2.89
N GLU A 177 2.71 -16.27 -3.96
CA GLU A 177 3.95 -15.54 -4.20
C GLU A 177 4.01 -14.31 -3.31
N VAL A 178 5.12 -14.14 -2.58
CA VAL A 178 5.26 -13.05 -1.61
C VAL A 178 6.14 -11.93 -2.15
N ILE A 179 5.61 -10.71 -2.17
CA ILE A 179 6.34 -9.47 -2.39
C ILE A 179 6.51 -8.81 -1.02
N LEU A 180 7.75 -8.68 -0.55
CA LEU A 180 8.04 -8.10 0.75
C LEU A 180 8.23 -6.58 0.65
N GLY A 181 7.41 -5.82 1.36
CA GLY A 181 7.58 -4.38 1.53
C GLY A 181 8.62 -4.07 2.59
N GLY A 182 9.75 -3.49 2.18
CA GLY A 182 10.79 -3.03 3.10
C GLY A 182 10.32 -1.85 3.94
N MET A 183 10.71 -1.84 5.22
CA MET A 183 10.34 -0.79 6.16
C MET A 183 11.58 -0.10 6.72
N GLN A 184 11.49 1.22 6.88
CA GLN A 184 12.47 2.06 7.56
C GLN A 184 11.77 2.84 8.67
N ILE A 185 12.54 3.24 9.67
CA ILE A 185 12.05 3.98 10.84
C ILE A 185 12.92 5.19 11.10
N TYR A 186 12.40 6.15 11.86
CA TYR A 186 13.11 7.37 12.25
C TYR A 186 14.26 7.08 13.24
N ASP A 187 15.26 7.94 13.28
CA ASP A 187 16.50 7.78 14.07
C ASP A 187 16.32 7.89 15.58
N ASN A 188 15.11 8.12 16.07
CA ASN A 188 14.81 8.33 17.49
C ASN A 188 15.03 7.10 18.40
N LEU A 189 15.19 5.90 17.82
CA LEU A 189 15.45 4.65 18.56
C LEU A 189 16.95 4.27 18.64
N GLY A 190 17.80 5.15 18.12
CA GLY A 190 19.26 4.93 18.08
C GLY A 190 19.73 4.20 16.82
N ASN A 191 20.88 4.64 16.32
CA ASN A 191 21.42 4.22 15.02
C ASN A 191 21.59 2.70 14.86
N ASP A 192 21.96 1.99 15.92
CA ASP A 192 22.19 0.54 15.85
C ASP A 192 20.89 -0.22 15.68
N TYR A 193 19.82 0.19 16.39
CA TYR A 193 18.50 -0.41 16.24
C TYR A 193 17.93 -0.12 14.84
N VAL A 194 17.97 1.13 14.38
CA VAL A 194 17.48 1.53 13.05
C VAL A 194 18.15 0.75 11.93
N LYS A 195 19.49 0.64 11.96
CA LYS A 195 20.26 -0.14 10.98
C LYS A 195 19.92 -1.62 11.03
N SER A 196 19.85 -2.19 12.23
CA SER A 196 19.55 -3.61 12.41
C SER A 196 18.14 -3.94 11.92
N PHE A 197 17.16 -3.08 12.24
CA PHE A 197 15.78 -3.23 11.82
C PHE A 197 15.64 -3.15 10.28
N SER A 198 16.18 -2.12 9.65
CA SER A 198 16.07 -1.96 8.19
C SER A 198 16.79 -3.07 7.43
N ALA A 199 17.84 -3.66 8.00
CA ALA A 199 18.63 -4.72 7.38
C ALA A 199 17.93 -6.08 7.33
N ILE A 200 16.86 -6.31 8.10
CA ILE A 200 16.17 -7.62 8.08
C ILE A 200 15.46 -7.86 6.75
N TYR A 201 14.85 -6.84 6.15
CA TYR A 201 14.05 -6.99 4.92
C TYR A 201 14.87 -7.47 3.72
N PRO A 202 15.98 -6.81 3.33
CA PRO A 202 16.79 -7.29 2.21
C PRO A 202 17.44 -8.66 2.50
N ARG A 203 17.74 -8.97 3.78
CA ARG A 203 18.25 -10.29 4.17
C ARG A 203 17.18 -11.37 3.99
N ILE A 204 15.96 -11.14 4.48
CA ILE A 204 14.82 -12.06 4.29
C ILE A 204 14.55 -12.27 2.80
N ALA A 205 14.44 -11.18 2.03
CA ALA A 205 14.16 -11.25 0.60
C ALA A 205 15.21 -12.08 -0.14
N LYS A 206 16.50 -11.87 0.17
CA LYS A 206 17.61 -12.66 -0.41
C LYS A 206 17.53 -14.13 -0.03
N ASP A 207 17.39 -14.42 1.27
CA ASP A 207 17.46 -15.79 1.80
C ASP A 207 16.26 -16.65 1.37
N MET A 208 15.09 -16.03 1.19
CA MET A 208 13.84 -16.69 0.83
C MET A 208 13.44 -16.47 -0.65
N ASN A 209 14.35 -15.88 -1.46
CA ASN A 209 14.16 -15.62 -2.89
C ASN A 209 12.88 -14.83 -3.20
N LEU A 210 12.65 -13.71 -2.49
CA LEU A 210 11.45 -12.88 -2.65
C LEU A 210 11.70 -11.69 -3.56
N LYS A 211 10.66 -11.24 -4.25
CA LYS A 211 10.60 -9.88 -4.76
C LYS A 211 10.42 -8.93 -3.58
N MET A 212 11.01 -7.75 -3.70
CA MET A 212 11.00 -6.80 -2.60
C MET A 212 10.78 -5.38 -3.12
N ILE A 213 9.90 -4.63 -2.45
CA ILE A 213 9.83 -3.18 -2.53
C ILE A 213 10.89 -2.65 -1.56
N PRO A 214 11.96 -2.00 -2.03
CA PRO A 214 13.10 -1.66 -1.16
C PRO A 214 12.74 -0.79 0.05
N PHE A 215 11.86 0.20 -0.16
CA PHE A 215 11.23 0.96 0.90
C PHE A 215 9.77 1.25 0.51
N PHE A 216 8.83 0.75 1.30
CA PHE A 216 7.40 0.85 0.98
C PHE A 216 6.91 2.29 0.88
N LEU A 217 7.41 3.18 1.74
CA LEU A 217 7.07 4.60 1.80
C LEU A 217 8.06 5.50 1.01
N ASP A 218 8.83 4.94 0.06
CA ASP A 218 9.78 5.75 -0.70
C ASP A 218 9.07 6.89 -1.44
N GLY A 219 9.67 8.07 -1.41
CA GLY A 219 9.08 9.28 -1.98
C GLY A 219 7.92 9.90 -1.18
N VAL A 220 7.43 9.24 -0.12
CA VAL A 220 6.29 9.68 0.71
C VAL A 220 6.70 9.90 2.16
N GLY A 221 7.38 8.94 2.77
CA GLY A 221 7.78 9.02 4.17
C GLY A 221 8.51 10.31 4.53
N GLY A 222 8.05 10.98 5.59
CA GLY A 222 8.61 12.23 6.07
C GLY A 222 8.22 13.49 5.30
N LYS A 223 7.40 13.41 4.24
CA LYS A 223 6.88 14.57 3.51
C LYS A 223 5.54 15.00 4.07
N ALA A 224 5.47 16.17 4.68
CA ALA A 224 4.26 16.66 5.36
C ALA A 224 3.03 16.75 4.44
N GLU A 225 3.24 17.09 3.16
CA GLU A 225 2.18 17.22 2.15
C GLU A 225 1.60 15.87 1.67
N LEU A 226 2.31 14.76 1.92
CA LEU A 226 1.93 13.42 1.50
C LEU A 226 1.54 12.52 2.68
N ASN A 227 1.62 13.04 3.91
CA ASN A 227 1.25 12.33 5.13
C ASN A 227 0.19 13.13 5.90
N GLN A 228 -0.60 12.41 6.68
CA GLN A 228 -1.56 12.99 7.60
C GLN A 228 -0.85 13.77 8.73
N ALA A 229 -1.60 14.45 9.58
CA ALA A 229 -1.06 15.28 10.65
C ALA A 229 -0.14 14.54 11.65
N ASP A 230 -0.23 13.22 11.69
CA ASP A 230 0.62 12.35 12.52
C ASP A 230 2.01 12.10 11.91
N ALA A 231 2.24 12.52 10.67
CA ALA A 231 3.48 12.36 9.89
C ALA A 231 3.91 10.88 9.66
N ILE A 232 2.99 9.93 9.82
CA ILE A 232 3.21 8.49 9.71
C ILE A 232 2.37 7.90 8.58
N HIS A 233 1.07 8.21 8.57
CA HIS A 233 0.13 7.63 7.64
C HIS A 233 -0.01 8.48 6.39
N PRO A 234 0.09 7.90 5.19
CA PRO A 234 -0.06 8.63 3.93
C PRO A 234 -1.45 9.25 3.78
N THR A 235 -1.51 10.37 3.04
CA THR A 235 -2.75 10.87 2.44
C THR A 235 -3.13 10.02 1.23
N LYS A 236 -4.31 10.28 0.63
CA LYS A 236 -4.71 9.72 -0.67
C LYS A 236 -3.60 9.87 -1.72
N GLU A 237 -3.04 11.07 -1.85
CA GLU A 237 -1.98 11.40 -2.81
C GLU A 237 -0.69 10.63 -2.47
N GLY A 238 -0.38 10.48 -1.18
CA GLY A 238 0.73 9.65 -0.71
C GLY A 238 0.56 8.19 -1.14
N TYR A 239 -0.63 7.62 -0.98
CA TYR A 239 -0.92 6.27 -1.44
C TYR A 239 -0.85 6.14 -2.96
N THR A 240 -1.29 7.15 -3.73
CA THR A 240 -1.14 7.14 -5.19
C THR A 240 0.33 7.01 -5.60
N ILE A 241 1.24 7.75 -4.96
CA ILE A 241 2.68 7.67 -5.23
C ILE A 241 3.23 6.28 -4.85
N ILE A 242 2.80 5.71 -3.72
CA ILE A 242 3.21 4.37 -3.29
C ILE A 242 2.78 3.33 -4.33
N VAL A 243 1.54 3.39 -4.81
CA VAL A 243 1.03 2.47 -5.84
C VAL A 243 1.82 2.59 -7.12
N ASP A 244 1.94 3.81 -7.66
CA ASP A 244 2.51 4.03 -9.00
C ASP A 244 4.03 3.80 -9.03
N ASN A 245 4.76 4.22 -7.99
CA ASN A 245 6.21 4.26 -8.01
C ASN A 245 6.87 3.11 -7.24
N ASN A 246 6.20 2.56 -6.22
CA ASN A 246 6.83 1.57 -5.35
C ASN A 246 6.26 0.17 -5.56
N ILE A 247 4.92 0.03 -5.70
CA ILE A 247 4.27 -1.28 -5.82
C ILE A 247 4.24 -1.77 -7.27
N LEU A 248 3.67 -1.01 -8.18
CA LEU A 248 3.46 -1.44 -9.57
C LEU A 248 4.74 -1.86 -10.30
N PRO A 249 5.90 -1.18 -10.14
CA PRO A 249 7.14 -1.61 -10.80
C PRO A 249 7.61 -3.02 -10.39
N VAL A 250 7.26 -3.47 -9.18
CA VAL A 250 7.61 -4.79 -8.65
C VAL A 250 6.51 -5.81 -8.92
N LEU A 251 5.25 -5.43 -8.71
CA LEU A 251 4.09 -6.30 -8.80
C LEU A 251 3.73 -6.66 -10.25
N LYS A 252 3.67 -5.66 -11.14
CA LYS A 252 3.19 -5.88 -12.52
C LYS A 252 3.95 -6.98 -13.27
N PRO A 253 5.28 -7.05 -13.24
CA PRO A 253 6.01 -8.15 -13.88
C PRO A 253 5.63 -9.54 -13.35
N GLU A 254 5.29 -9.66 -12.07
CA GLU A 254 4.88 -10.93 -11.47
C GLU A 254 3.45 -11.32 -11.87
N VAL A 255 2.53 -10.35 -11.92
CA VAL A 255 1.18 -10.55 -12.48
C VAL A 255 1.26 -11.02 -13.92
N ASP A 256 2.04 -10.34 -14.76
CA ASP A 256 2.22 -10.71 -16.18
C ASP A 256 2.78 -12.14 -16.33
N ARG A 257 3.80 -12.48 -15.55
CA ARG A 257 4.41 -13.82 -15.55
C ARG A 257 3.42 -14.90 -15.12
N MET A 258 2.63 -14.62 -14.10
CA MET A 258 1.61 -15.56 -13.59
C MET A 258 0.52 -15.80 -14.64
N LEU A 259 -0.01 -14.75 -15.24
CA LEU A 259 -1.00 -14.85 -16.31
C LEU A 259 -0.49 -15.65 -17.52
N GLN A 260 0.75 -15.42 -17.95
CA GLN A 260 1.38 -16.19 -19.02
C GLN A 260 1.51 -17.69 -18.66
N SER A 261 1.84 -18.01 -17.41
CA SER A 261 1.94 -19.40 -16.96
C SER A 261 0.57 -20.10 -16.92
N MET A 262 -0.48 -19.41 -16.48
CA MET A 262 -1.86 -19.91 -16.50
C MET A 262 -2.32 -20.21 -17.93
N GLN A 263 -2.02 -19.34 -18.88
CA GLN A 263 -2.35 -19.53 -20.29
C GLN A 263 -1.62 -20.75 -20.87
N ALA A 264 -0.32 -20.89 -20.62
CA ALA A 264 0.49 -22.01 -21.10
C ALA A 264 -0.08 -23.37 -20.60
N ASN A 265 -0.49 -23.43 -19.33
CA ASN A 265 -1.07 -24.61 -18.73
C ASN A 265 -2.45 -24.96 -19.29
N SER A 266 -3.24 -23.97 -19.71
CA SER A 266 -4.56 -24.18 -20.34
C SER A 266 -4.47 -24.73 -21.75
N LEU A 267 -3.34 -24.58 -22.43
CA LEU A 267 -3.09 -25.01 -23.80
C LEU A 267 -2.45 -26.42 -23.90
N THR A 268 -2.02 -27.01 -22.77
CA THR A 268 -1.50 -28.40 -22.76
C THR A 268 -2.70 -29.38 -22.81
N PRO A 269 -2.81 -30.23 -23.87
CA PRO A 269 -3.88 -31.22 -23.92
C PRO A 269 -3.76 -32.21 -22.76
N VAL A 270 -4.84 -32.47 -22.04
CA VAL A 270 -4.93 -33.59 -21.11
C VAL A 270 -4.73 -34.86 -21.93
N GLU A 271 -3.59 -35.54 -21.77
CA GLU A 271 -3.40 -36.87 -22.33
C GLU A 271 -4.49 -37.80 -21.75
N THR A 272 -5.47 -38.14 -22.58
CA THR A 272 -6.45 -39.16 -22.23
C THR A 272 -5.71 -40.49 -22.01
N PRO A 273 -5.86 -41.14 -20.86
CA PRO A 273 -5.25 -42.47 -20.67
C PRO A 273 -5.81 -43.44 -21.69
N THR A 274 -4.95 -43.91 -22.58
CA THR A 274 -5.27 -44.99 -23.52
C THR A 274 -5.62 -46.21 -22.73
N THR A 275 -6.88 -46.58 -22.70
CA THR A 275 -7.34 -47.86 -22.14
C THR A 275 -6.81 -48.97 -23.05
N GLU A 276 -5.73 -49.57 -22.67
CA GLU A 276 -5.21 -50.78 -23.28
C GLU A 276 -6.19 -51.92 -22.96
N THR A 277 -7.02 -52.26 -23.95
CA THR A 277 -7.91 -53.41 -23.87
C THR A 277 -7.07 -54.67 -24.04
N ALA A 278 -6.78 -55.35 -22.93
CA ALA A 278 -6.17 -56.70 -22.97
C ALA A 278 -7.18 -57.67 -23.59
N GLN A 279 -6.76 -58.32 -24.69
CA GLN A 279 -7.41 -59.51 -25.28
C GLN A 279 -6.94 -60.76 -24.57
#